data_2d8190c6214ddd913cf7fc5e34f2aa27
#
_entry.id   2d8190c6214ddd913cf7fc5e34f2aa27
#
_cell.length_a   1.000
_cell.length_b   1.000
_cell.length_c   1.000
_cell.angle_alpha   90.00
_cell.angle_beta   90.00
_cell.angle_gamma   90.00
#
_symmetry.space_group_name_H-M   'P 1'
#
loop_
_entity.id
_entity.type
_entity.pdbx_description
1 polymer ?
#
loop_
_entity_poly.entity_id
_entity_poly.type
_entity_poly.pdbx_seq_one_letter_code
_entity_poly.pdbx_strand_id
1 'polypeptide(L)' 'MLSIGDNVKFVDEFEVEYDGKLTEVLSDAHDDVRLEGGVVEYWSKKTKKYVPVKPKNEASVFFEVKTDMGMHYISKDEFV' A
#
# COMPACT_ATOMS: atom_id res chain seq x y z
N MET A 1 -6.88 -4.43 11.09
CA MET A 1 -5.79 -4.65 10.13
C MET A 1 -6.13 -3.99 8.82
N LEU A 2 -5.15 -3.43 8.15
CA LEU A 2 -5.36 -2.75 6.87
C LEU A 2 -5.73 -3.77 5.79
N SER A 3 -6.82 -3.51 5.07
CA SER A 3 -7.31 -4.38 3.99
C SER A 3 -7.81 -3.56 2.82
N ILE A 4 -7.76 -4.14 1.62
CA ILE A 4 -8.33 -3.52 0.43
C ILE A 4 -9.83 -3.30 0.67
N GLY A 5 -10.29 -2.09 0.36
CA GLY A 5 -11.67 -1.67 0.60
C GLY A 5 -11.88 -0.88 1.89
N ASP A 6 -10.87 -0.82 2.76
CA ASP A 6 -10.95 -0.04 3.99
C ASP A 6 -11.00 1.46 3.73
N ASN A 7 -11.72 2.17 4.60
CA ASN A 7 -11.63 3.62 4.66
C ASN A 7 -10.38 3.99 5.44
N VAL A 8 -9.56 4.86 4.88
CA VAL A 8 -8.27 5.24 5.46
C VAL A 8 -8.12 6.75 5.48
N LYS A 9 -7.24 7.23 6.35
CA LYS A 9 -6.84 8.63 6.43
C LYS A 9 -5.35 8.73 6.15
N PHE A 10 -4.95 9.75 5.41
CA PHE A 10 -3.54 10.03 5.17
C PHE A 10 -3.30 11.52 5.07
N VAL A 11 -2.04 11.92 5.18
CA VAL A 11 -1.61 13.32 5.07
C VAL A 11 -0.63 13.45 3.91
N ASP A 12 -0.67 14.59 3.22
CA ASP A 12 0.31 14.92 2.19
C ASP A 12 1.50 15.68 2.78
N GLU A 13 2.41 16.12 1.92
CA GLU A 13 3.60 16.88 2.33
C GLU A 13 3.29 18.25 2.94
N PHE A 14 2.09 18.76 2.72
CA PHE A 14 1.62 20.02 3.29
C PHE A 14 0.79 19.83 4.55
N GLU A 15 0.78 18.58 5.08
CA GLU A 15 0.02 18.20 6.27
C GLU A 15 -1.50 18.33 6.09
N VAL A 16 -1.97 18.33 4.84
CA VAL A 16 -3.39 18.28 4.55
C VAL A 16 -3.88 16.86 4.70
N GLU A 17 -4.96 16.68 5.47
CA GLU A 17 -5.52 15.37 5.75
C GLU A 17 -6.59 15.00 4.72
N TYR A 18 -6.54 13.76 4.25
CA TYR A 18 -7.49 13.21 3.29
C TYR A 18 -8.13 11.95 3.83
N ASP A 19 -9.42 11.77 3.48
CA ASP A 19 -10.14 10.53 3.71
C ASP A 19 -10.37 9.85 2.37
N GLY A 20 -10.15 8.55 2.31
CA GLY A 20 -10.36 7.81 1.09
C GLY A 20 -10.54 6.32 1.31
N LYS A 21 -10.68 5.60 0.20
CA LYS A 21 -10.80 4.15 0.19
C LYS A 21 -9.53 3.53 -0.38
N LEU A 22 -8.95 2.58 0.35
CA LEU A 22 -7.81 1.82 -0.12
C LEU A 22 -8.27 0.85 -1.22
N THR A 23 -7.77 1.04 -2.43
CA THR A 23 -8.21 0.25 -3.60
C THR A 23 -7.21 -0.80 -4.03
N GLU A 24 -5.91 -0.54 -3.86
CA GLU A 24 -4.89 -1.46 -4.33
C GLU A 24 -3.55 -1.20 -3.63
N VAL A 25 -2.70 -2.23 -3.62
CA VAL A 25 -1.30 -2.10 -3.23
C VAL A 25 -0.44 -2.40 -4.45
N LEU A 26 0.62 -1.62 -4.64
CA LEU A 26 1.51 -1.68 -5.80
C LEU A 26 2.96 -1.66 -5.33
N SER A 27 3.87 -2.12 -6.19
CA SER A 27 5.30 -2.07 -5.90
C SER A 27 6.12 -1.87 -7.17
N ASP A 28 7.17 -1.06 -7.08
CA ASP A 28 8.15 -0.90 -8.16
C ASP A 28 9.17 -2.05 -8.18
N ALA A 29 9.33 -2.75 -7.05
CA ALA A 29 10.33 -3.81 -6.90
C ALA A 29 9.79 -5.21 -7.23
N HIS A 30 8.48 -5.39 -7.18
CA HIS A 30 7.84 -6.69 -7.36
C HIS A 30 6.61 -6.57 -8.28
N ASP A 31 6.44 -7.53 -9.18
CA ASP A 31 5.34 -7.50 -10.15
C ASP A 31 4.00 -7.94 -9.59
N ASP A 32 4.01 -8.76 -8.54
CA ASP A 32 2.80 -9.36 -7.99
C ASP A 32 2.81 -9.20 -6.47
N VAL A 33 2.09 -8.20 -6.00
CA VAL A 33 1.98 -7.89 -4.58
C VAL A 33 0.53 -7.95 -4.13
N ARG A 34 0.34 -8.27 -2.85
CA ARG A 34 -0.98 -8.28 -2.22
C ARG A 34 -0.90 -7.77 -0.79
N LEU A 35 -2.03 -7.37 -0.27
CA LEU A 35 -2.18 -7.01 1.14
C LEU A 35 -2.99 -8.11 1.82
N GLU A 36 -2.37 -8.81 2.76
CA GLU A 36 -3.00 -9.93 3.47
C GLU A 36 -2.76 -9.80 4.97
N GLY A 37 -3.85 -9.72 5.73
CA GLY A 37 -3.75 -9.57 7.18
C GLY A 37 -2.98 -8.33 7.63
N GLY A 38 -3.03 -7.25 6.87
CA GLY A 38 -2.28 -6.02 7.17
C GLY A 38 -0.82 -6.07 6.75
N VAL A 39 -0.37 -7.15 6.12
CA VAL A 39 1.02 -7.33 5.67
C VAL A 39 1.07 -7.31 4.15
N VAL A 40 2.01 -6.56 3.59
CA VAL A 40 2.26 -6.55 2.15
C VAL A 40 3.17 -7.73 1.81
N GLU A 41 2.70 -8.56 0.89
CA GLU A 41 3.42 -9.74 0.43
C GLU A 41 3.62 -9.67 -1.08
N TYR A 42 4.67 -10.35 -1.57
CA TYR A 42 4.91 -10.51 -3.00
C TYR A 42 5.06 -11.98 -3.36
N TRP A 43 4.75 -12.31 -4.61
CA TRP A 43 4.94 -13.66 -5.11
C TRP A 43 6.42 -13.94 -5.34
N SER A 44 6.97 -14.91 -4.64
CA SER A 44 8.34 -15.35 -4.81
C SER A 44 8.42 -16.49 -5.84
N LYS A 45 9.06 -16.23 -6.97
CA LYS A 45 9.26 -17.25 -8.00
C LYS A 45 10.18 -18.36 -7.52
N LYS A 46 11.07 -18.04 -6.57
CA LYS A 46 12.01 -18.98 -6.00
C LYS A 46 11.33 -20.00 -5.10
N THR A 47 10.45 -19.55 -4.22
CA THR A 47 9.76 -20.41 -3.26
C THR A 47 8.36 -20.80 -3.72
N LYS A 48 7.85 -20.17 -4.78
CA LYS A 48 6.52 -20.40 -5.35
C LYS A 48 5.42 -20.20 -4.32
N LYS A 49 5.52 -19.11 -3.57
CA LYS A 49 4.50 -18.68 -2.60
C LYS A 49 4.63 -17.19 -2.33
N TYR A 50 3.60 -16.61 -1.71
CA TYR A 50 3.66 -15.23 -1.25
C TYR A 50 4.50 -15.14 0.03
N VAL A 51 5.38 -14.16 0.06
CA VAL A 51 6.24 -13.88 1.21
C VAL A 51 6.20 -12.38 1.55
N PRO A 52 6.42 -12.01 2.82
CA PRO A 52 6.42 -10.60 3.21
C PRO A 52 7.50 -9.80 2.48
N VAL A 53 7.17 -8.57 2.10
CA VAL A 53 8.14 -7.64 1.51
C VAL A 53 9.19 -7.31 2.58
N LYS A 54 10.45 -7.40 2.21
CA LYS A 54 11.56 -7.11 3.13
C LYS A 54 11.64 -5.61 3.45
N PRO A 55 12.07 -5.23 4.66
CA PRO A 55 12.18 -3.83 5.05
C PRO A 55 12.94 -2.95 4.06
N LYS A 56 13.99 -3.47 3.45
CA LYS A 56 14.79 -2.74 2.46
C LYS A 56 13.99 -2.36 1.20
N ASN A 57 12.88 -3.06 0.92
CA ASN A 57 12.03 -2.83 -0.25
C ASN A 57 10.70 -2.16 0.10
N GLU A 58 10.45 -1.83 1.37
CA GLU A 58 9.19 -1.19 1.79
C GLU A 58 8.98 0.17 1.12
N ALA A 59 10.05 0.90 0.85
CA ALA A 59 9.97 2.19 0.16
C ALA A 59 9.48 2.07 -1.29
N SER A 60 9.51 0.87 -1.87
CA SER A 60 9.01 0.60 -3.22
C SER A 60 7.51 0.29 -3.24
N VAL A 61 6.87 0.19 -2.07
CA VAL A 61 5.46 -0.16 -1.94
C VAL A 61 4.62 1.10 -1.85
N PHE A 62 3.56 1.14 -2.67
CA PHE A 62 2.62 2.26 -2.70
C PHE A 62 1.20 1.74 -2.49
N PHE A 63 0.42 2.53 -1.77
CA PHE A 63 -0.99 2.25 -1.55
C PHE A 63 -1.81 3.21 -2.40
N GLU A 64 -2.68 2.65 -3.24
CA GLU A 64 -3.59 3.44 -4.05
C GLU A 64 -4.83 3.74 -3.22
N VAL A 65 -5.13 5.03 -3.04
CA VAL A 65 -6.27 5.49 -2.26
C VAL A 65 -7.13 6.40 -3.12
N LYS A 66 -8.41 6.06 -3.25
CA LYS A 66 -9.37 6.87 -3.97
C LYS A 66 -10.04 7.86 -3.03
N THR A 67 -9.96 9.14 -3.36
CA THR A 67 -10.62 10.23 -2.65
C THR A 67 -11.54 10.98 -3.60
N ASP A 68 -12.26 11.98 -3.08
CA ASP A 68 -13.08 12.87 -3.90
C ASP A 68 -12.26 13.68 -4.91
N MET A 69 -10.97 13.82 -4.64
CA MET A 69 -10.04 14.55 -5.49
C MET A 69 -9.34 13.67 -6.53
N GLY A 70 -9.64 12.37 -6.56
CA GLY A 70 -9.04 11.42 -7.48
C GLY A 70 -8.21 10.35 -6.79
N MET A 71 -7.27 9.76 -7.52
CA MET A 71 -6.41 8.69 -7.00
C MET A 71 -5.11 9.26 -6.43
N HIS A 72 -4.71 8.73 -5.27
CA HIS A 72 -3.46 9.07 -4.62
C HIS A 72 -2.63 7.81 -4.43
N TYR A 73 -1.31 7.93 -4.57
CA TYR A 73 -0.37 6.82 -4.36
C TYR A 73 0.53 7.23 -3.21
N ILE A 74 0.37 6.56 -2.08
CA ILE A 74 1.01 6.96 -0.83
C ILE A 74 1.86 5.85 -0.24
N SER A 75 2.85 6.23 0.56
CA SER A 75 3.66 5.27 1.31
C SER A 75 3.01 4.96 2.65
N LYS A 76 3.46 3.89 3.29
CA LYS A 76 2.91 3.39 4.55
C LYS A 76 2.94 4.44 5.67
N ASP A 77 3.98 5.24 5.75
CA ASP A 77 4.17 6.24 6.80
C ASP A 77 3.33 7.50 6.62
N GLU A 78 2.65 7.65 5.46
CA GLU A 78 1.73 8.77 5.25
C GLU A 78 0.33 8.51 5.84
N PHE A 79 0.02 7.28 6.21
CA PHE A 79 -1.24 6.97 6.91
C PHE A 79 -1.24 7.59 8.30
N VAL A 80 -2.39 8.10 8.68
CA VAL A 80 -2.61 8.69 10.00
C VAL A 80 -3.04 7.62 11.01
#